data_af78d11a42cf4b3af155b3a0edf396c1
#
_entry.id   af78d11a42cf4b3af155b3a0edf396c1
#
_cell.length_a   1.000
_cell.length_b   1.000
_cell.length_c   1.000
_cell.angle_alpha   90.00
_cell.angle_beta   90.00
_cell.angle_gamma   90.00
#
_symmetry.space_group_name_H-M   'P 1'
#
loop_
_entity.id
_entity.type
_entity.pdbx_description
1 polymer ?
#
loop_
_entity_poly.entity_id
_entity_poly.type
_entity_poly.pdbx_seq_one_letter_code
_entity_poly.pdbx_strand_id
1 'polypeptide(L)'
;MRHFVTTLMLAAVATLAGHAHAAVTAQTSAPDFTLRSTEGRNLRLQEQRGQVVLINFWASWCGPCKQEMPHLNRLHDKYRSAGLVLLGVNIDDDARLGTATAARWGIKFPVLLDADKAVTRQYDLGAMPATVLVDRDGRVRYLHRGYREGTEEAYERQIRELLKE
;
A
#
# COMPACT_ATOMS: atom_id res chain seq x y z
N MET A 1 -54.85 20.72 47.44
CA MET A 1 -54.44 19.61 46.62
C MET A 1 -53.56 20.18 45.53
N ARG A 2 -52.22 19.99 45.66
CA ARG A 2 -51.20 20.54 44.71
C ARG A 2 -50.60 19.36 43.95
N HIS A 3 -50.92 19.30 42.66
CA HIS A 3 -50.34 18.27 41.75
C HIS A 3 -48.93 18.68 41.30
N PHE A 4 -47.89 17.94 41.73
CA PHE A 4 -46.53 18.03 41.19
C PHE A 4 -46.47 17.19 39.92
N VAL A 5 -46.29 17.85 38.80
CA VAL A 5 -45.96 17.19 37.51
C VAL A 5 -44.46 17.13 37.42
N THR A 6 -43.90 15.93 37.55
CA THR A 6 -42.46 15.67 37.39
C THR A 6 -42.19 15.39 35.93
N THR A 7 -41.57 16.34 35.22
CA THR A 7 -41.15 16.19 33.81
C THR A 7 -39.82 15.46 33.77
N LEU A 8 -39.86 14.24 33.28
CA LEU A 8 -38.64 13.41 33.05
C LEU A 8 -38.00 13.85 31.75
N MET A 9 -36.83 14.53 31.81
CA MET A 9 -36.00 14.82 30.64
C MET A 9 -35.15 13.59 30.29
N LEU A 10 -35.45 12.93 29.17
CA LEU A 10 -34.60 11.91 28.57
C LEU A 10 -33.47 12.60 27.82
N ALA A 11 -32.26 12.53 28.37
CA ALA A 11 -31.05 12.95 27.65
C ALA A 11 -30.63 11.83 26.69
N ALA A 12 -30.76 12.03 25.38
CA ALA A 12 -30.25 11.15 24.35
C ALA A 12 -28.72 11.35 24.23
N VAL A 13 -27.96 10.39 24.71
CA VAL A 13 -26.50 10.34 24.51
C VAL A 13 -26.24 9.79 23.10
N ALA A 14 -25.94 10.69 22.17
CA ALA A 14 -25.48 10.30 20.84
C ALA A 14 -24.01 9.80 20.94
N THR A 15 -23.84 8.49 20.89
CA THR A 15 -22.49 7.87 20.76
C THR A 15 -21.96 8.11 19.35
N LEU A 16 -21.01 9.03 19.19
CA LEU A 16 -20.20 9.14 17.99
C LEU A 16 -19.30 7.91 17.92
N ALA A 17 -19.66 6.93 17.08
CA ALA A 17 -18.77 5.83 16.72
C ALA A 17 -17.65 6.38 15.82
N GLY A 18 -16.53 6.75 16.44
CA GLY A 18 -15.32 7.09 15.72
C GLY A 18 -14.82 5.86 14.97
N HIS A 19 -14.72 5.93 13.63
CA HIS A 19 -14.10 4.88 12.83
C HIS A 19 -12.60 4.95 13.05
N ALA A 20 -12.08 4.13 13.97
CA ALA A 20 -10.64 3.94 14.13
C ALA A 20 -10.13 3.19 12.88
N HIS A 21 -9.34 3.86 12.05
CA HIS A 21 -8.59 3.18 11.00
C HIS A 21 -7.50 2.35 11.68
N ALA A 22 -7.62 1.04 11.61
CA ALA A 22 -6.56 0.16 12.11
C ALA A 22 -5.35 0.23 11.17
N ALA A 23 -4.17 0.49 11.73
CA ALA A 23 -2.92 0.44 10.99
C ALA A 23 -2.73 -0.94 10.35
N VAL A 24 -2.18 -0.97 9.14
CA VAL A 24 -1.86 -2.23 8.46
C VAL A 24 -0.76 -2.96 9.24
N THR A 25 -1.08 -4.17 9.69
CA THR A 25 -0.17 -5.05 10.43
C THR A 25 -0.07 -6.40 9.73
N ALA A 26 0.98 -7.16 10.04
CA ALA A 26 1.11 -8.52 9.52
C ALA A 26 -0.13 -9.37 9.89
N GLN A 27 -0.54 -10.27 8.97
CA GLN A 27 -1.69 -11.18 9.07
C GLN A 27 -3.08 -10.53 8.91
N THR A 28 -3.18 -9.21 8.70
CA THR A 28 -4.46 -8.56 8.37
C THR A 28 -4.71 -8.61 6.85
N SER A 29 -5.98 -8.54 6.42
CA SER A 29 -6.29 -8.33 5.01
C SER A 29 -5.69 -7.01 4.54
N ALA A 30 -4.99 -7.04 3.39
CA ALA A 30 -4.51 -5.82 2.76
C ALA A 30 -5.71 -4.94 2.38
N PRO A 31 -5.73 -3.65 2.75
CA PRO A 31 -6.75 -2.72 2.31
C PRO A 31 -6.87 -2.73 0.79
N ASP A 32 -8.07 -2.97 0.27
CA ASP A 32 -8.31 -2.98 -1.17
C ASP A 32 -8.29 -1.55 -1.71
N PHE A 33 -7.78 -1.38 -2.90
CA PHE A 33 -7.77 -0.10 -3.59
C PHE A 33 -7.88 -0.28 -5.10
N THR A 34 -8.31 0.78 -5.78
CA THR A 34 -8.24 0.90 -7.23
C THR A 34 -7.53 2.20 -7.57
N LEU A 35 -6.43 2.13 -8.27
CA LEU A 35 -5.66 3.29 -8.72
C LEU A 35 -5.45 3.25 -10.24
N ARG A 36 -5.33 4.43 -10.84
CA ARG A 36 -4.97 4.58 -12.23
C ARG A 36 -3.46 4.39 -12.41
N SER A 37 -3.07 3.59 -13.38
CA SER A 37 -1.67 3.41 -13.75
C SER A 37 -1.18 4.52 -14.69
N THR A 38 0.14 4.67 -14.80
CA THR A 38 0.79 5.55 -15.79
C THR A 38 0.47 5.17 -17.23
N GLU A 39 0.03 3.94 -17.49
CA GLU A 39 -0.45 3.45 -18.79
C GLU A 39 -1.93 3.79 -19.06
N GLY A 40 -2.61 4.47 -18.11
CA GLY A 40 -4.00 4.90 -18.25
C GLY A 40 -5.06 3.85 -17.90
N ARG A 41 -4.67 2.66 -17.45
CA ARG A 41 -5.59 1.60 -16.97
C ARG A 41 -5.79 1.68 -15.46
N ASN A 42 -6.99 1.35 -14.99
CA ASN A 42 -7.22 1.14 -13.58
C ASN A 42 -6.77 -0.27 -13.18
N LEU A 43 -6.11 -0.37 -12.02
CA LEU A 43 -5.69 -1.63 -11.44
C LEU A 43 -6.24 -1.72 -10.00
N ARG A 44 -6.92 -2.81 -9.72
CA ARG A 44 -7.45 -3.11 -8.39
C ARG A 44 -6.63 -4.19 -7.71
N LEU A 45 -6.28 -3.98 -6.43
CA LEU A 45 -5.49 -4.95 -5.67
C LEU A 45 -6.20 -6.30 -5.53
N GLN A 46 -7.51 -6.31 -5.28
CA GLN A 46 -8.30 -7.54 -5.13
C GLN A 46 -8.24 -8.44 -6.37
N GLU A 47 -8.04 -7.89 -7.56
CA GLU A 47 -7.91 -8.65 -8.82
C GLU A 47 -6.59 -9.42 -8.92
N GLN A 48 -5.63 -9.16 -8.01
CA GLN A 48 -4.34 -9.85 -7.94
C GLN A 48 -4.37 -11.09 -7.02
N ARG A 49 -5.54 -11.48 -6.49
CA ARG A 49 -5.69 -12.71 -5.70
C ARG A 49 -5.16 -13.93 -6.45
N GLY A 50 -4.55 -14.85 -5.72
CA GLY A 50 -3.84 -16.00 -6.28
C GLY A 50 -2.39 -15.72 -6.64
N GLN A 51 -1.94 -14.45 -6.57
CA GLN A 51 -0.56 -14.06 -6.79
C GLN A 51 0.05 -13.46 -5.52
N VAL A 52 1.36 -13.53 -5.38
CA VAL A 52 2.10 -12.78 -4.36
C VAL A 52 2.26 -11.36 -4.86
N VAL A 53 1.90 -10.38 -4.04
CA VAL A 53 1.98 -8.96 -4.44
C VAL A 53 3.00 -8.24 -3.58
N LEU A 54 3.94 -7.54 -4.21
CA LEU A 54 4.80 -6.55 -3.56
C LEU A 54 4.31 -5.16 -3.93
N ILE A 55 3.86 -4.40 -2.94
CA ILE A 55 3.42 -3.01 -3.10
C ILE A 55 4.52 -2.12 -2.53
N ASN A 56 5.12 -1.29 -3.38
CA ASN A 56 6.15 -0.32 -2.97
C ASN A 56 5.61 1.11 -3.12
N PHE A 57 5.58 1.84 -2.02
CA PHE A 57 5.18 3.25 -1.98
C PHE A 57 6.41 4.14 -2.12
N TRP A 58 6.36 5.09 -3.06
CA TRP A 58 7.51 5.92 -3.44
C TRP A 58 7.11 7.30 -3.95
N ALA A 59 8.07 8.23 -3.98
CA ALA A 59 7.89 9.57 -4.55
C ALA A 59 9.15 10.05 -5.28
N SER A 60 8.99 11.01 -6.17
CA SER A 60 10.09 11.59 -6.98
C SER A 60 11.17 12.28 -6.13
N TRP A 61 10.79 12.83 -4.98
CA TRP A 61 11.65 13.52 -4.02
C TRP A 61 12.32 12.58 -3.02
N CYS A 62 12.01 11.30 -3.04
CA CYS A 62 12.50 10.31 -2.08
C CYS A 62 13.83 9.70 -2.56
N GLY A 63 14.94 10.15 -2.00
CA GLY A 63 16.28 9.67 -2.32
C GLY A 63 16.47 8.15 -2.12
N PRO A 64 16.11 7.57 -0.95
CA PRO A 64 16.18 6.13 -0.72
C PRO A 64 15.29 5.32 -1.67
N CYS A 65 14.13 5.85 -2.09
CA CYS A 65 13.28 5.20 -3.10
C CYS A 65 14.03 5.02 -4.42
N LYS A 66 14.75 6.05 -4.87
CA LYS A 66 15.56 5.97 -6.10
C LYS A 66 16.63 4.87 -6.01
N GLN A 67 17.24 4.69 -4.85
CA GLN A 67 18.25 3.64 -4.63
C GLN A 67 17.63 2.24 -4.66
N GLU A 68 16.40 2.08 -4.18
CA GLU A 68 15.67 0.82 -4.14
C GLU A 68 15.21 0.34 -5.52
N MET A 69 14.86 1.25 -6.45
CA MET A 69 14.22 0.90 -7.73
C MET A 69 14.98 -0.12 -8.60
N PRO A 70 16.31 -0.06 -8.76
CA PRO A 70 17.04 -1.08 -9.53
C PRO A 70 16.90 -2.49 -8.93
N HIS A 71 16.78 -2.60 -7.61
CA HIS A 71 16.59 -3.87 -6.92
C HIS A 71 15.17 -4.41 -7.13
N LEU A 72 14.16 -3.55 -7.04
CA LEU A 72 12.77 -3.91 -7.35
C LEU A 72 12.59 -4.34 -8.81
N ASN A 73 13.23 -3.67 -9.75
CA ASN A 73 13.25 -4.10 -11.15
C ASN A 73 13.82 -5.52 -11.31
N ARG A 74 14.92 -5.84 -10.62
CA ARG A 74 15.50 -7.20 -10.65
C ARG A 74 14.56 -8.25 -10.07
N LEU A 75 13.89 -7.94 -8.95
CA LEU A 75 12.90 -8.84 -8.34
C LEU A 75 11.70 -9.06 -9.26
N HIS A 76 11.21 -7.99 -9.90
CA HIS A 76 10.15 -8.07 -10.89
C HIS A 76 10.55 -8.98 -12.05
N ASP A 77 11.70 -8.71 -12.71
CA ASP A 77 12.17 -9.49 -13.84
C ASP A 77 12.35 -10.99 -13.48
N LYS A 78 12.85 -11.27 -12.27
CA LYS A 78 13.15 -12.62 -11.80
C LYS A 78 11.93 -13.45 -11.44
N TYR A 79 10.91 -12.83 -10.80
CA TYR A 79 9.83 -13.57 -10.17
C TYR A 79 8.45 -13.38 -10.82
N ARG A 80 8.27 -12.47 -11.78
CA ARG A 80 6.96 -12.23 -12.44
C ARG A 80 6.37 -13.50 -13.05
N SER A 81 7.19 -14.34 -13.69
CA SER A 81 6.75 -15.61 -14.27
C SER A 81 6.44 -16.69 -13.23
N ALA A 82 6.92 -16.51 -11.99
CA ALA A 82 6.63 -17.40 -10.86
C ALA A 82 5.39 -17.01 -10.05
N GLY A 83 4.74 -15.90 -10.43
CA GLY A 83 3.51 -15.42 -9.76
C GLY A 83 3.72 -14.24 -8.81
N LEU A 84 4.81 -13.46 -8.97
CA LEU A 84 4.97 -12.18 -8.29
C LEU A 84 4.38 -11.05 -9.14
N VAL A 85 3.50 -10.28 -8.54
CA VAL A 85 3.08 -8.95 -9.03
C VAL A 85 3.77 -7.88 -8.22
N LEU A 86 4.48 -6.97 -8.87
CA LEU A 86 5.07 -5.80 -8.24
C LEU A 86 4.33 -4.55 -8.66
N LEU A 87 3.88 -3.74 -7.70
CA LEU A 87 3.12 -2.50 -7.91
C LEU A 87 3.86 -1.34 -7.24
N GLY A 88 4.22 -0.33 -8.01
CA GLY A 88 4.78 0.91 -7.48
C GLY A 88 3.69 1.96 -7.28
N VAL A 89 3.35 2.29 -6.04
CA VAL A 89 2.38 3.34 -5.73
C VAL A 89 3.12 4.66 -5.57
N ASN A 90 2.96 5.55 -6.52
CA ASN A 90 3.55 6.89 -6.49
C ASN A 90 2.65 7.86 -5.75
N ILE A 91 3.23 8.63 -4.83
CA ILE A 91 2.50 9.57 -3.95
C ILE A 91 2.81 11.05 -4.22
N ASP A 92 3.40 11.37 -5.36
CA ASP A 92 3.56 12.77 -5.75
C ASP A 92 2.19 13.45 -5.92
N ASP A 93 2.05 14.70 -5.50
CA ASP A 93 0.81 15.47 -5.65
C ASP A 93 0.49 15.72 -7.14
N ASP A 94 1.51 15.79 -7.99
CA ASP A 94 1.36 15.88 -9.45
C ASP A 94 1.64 14.51 -10.10
N ALA A 95 0.61 13.85 -10.58
CA ALA A 95 0.69 12.57 -11.29
C ALA A 95 1.64 12.60 -12.51
N ARG A 96 1.82 13.76 -13.16
CA ARG A 96 2.75 13.91 -14.28
C ARG A 96 4.19 13.79 -13.82
N LEU A 97 4.51 14.30 -12.62
CA LEU A 97 5.84 14.19 -12.03
C LEU A 97 6.18 12.73 -11.70
N GLY A 98 5.24 12.00 -11.10
CA GLY A 98 5.36 10.56 -10.84
C GLY A 98 5.60 9.78 -12.13
N THR A 99 4.80 10.04 -13.18
CA THR A 99 4.94 9.41 -14.50
C THR A 99 6.31 9.69 -15.13
N ALA A 100 6.73 10.94 -15.16
CA ALA A 100 8.01 11.34 -15.74
C ALA A 100 9.20 10.74 -14.96
N THR A 101 9.08 10.65 -13.63
CA THR A 101 10.11 10.09 -12.77
C THR A 101 10.19 8.57 -12.94
N ALA A 102 9.07 7.88 -13.06
CA ALA A 102 9.03 6.44 -13.34
C ALA A 102 9.78 6.11 -14.63
N ALA A 103 9.55 6.87 -15.71
CA ALA A 103 10.26 6.71 -16.96
C ALA A 103 11.77 6.99 -16.81
N ARG A 104 12.13 8.08 -16.13
CA ARG A 104 13.54 8.47 -15.90
C ARG A 104 14.32 7.47 -15.05
N TRP A 105 13.67 6.82 -14.06
CA TRP A 105 14.29 5.79 -13.22
C TRP A 105 14.23 4.40 -13.85
N GLY A 106 13.61 4.26 -15.03
CA GLY A 106 13.51 3.01 -15.76
C GLY A 106 12.73 1.94 -15.00
N ILE A 107 11.63 2.34 -14.34
CA ILE A 107 10.76 1.40 -13.61
C ILE A 107 10.07 0.47 -14.61
N LYS A 108 10.18 -0.85 -14.40
CA LYS A 108 9.72 -1.90 -15.33
C LYS A 108 8.37 -2.52 -14.94
N PHE A 109 7.88 -2.23 -13.78
CA PHE A 109 6.62 -2.76 -13.24
C PHE A 109 5.53 -1.67 -13.25
N PRO A 110 4.24 -2.04 -13.11
CA PRO A 110 3.14 -1.09 -13.09
C PRO A 110 3.32 -0.01 -12.03
N VAL A 111 3.19 1.24 -12.42
CA VAL A 111 3.20 2.40 -11.55
C VAL A 111 1.79 2.96 -11.45
N LEU A 112 1.28 3.06 -10.23
CA LEU A 112 -0.04 3.53 -9.86
C LEU A 112 0.06 4.91 -9.21
N LEU A 113 -0.92 5.76 -9.46
CA LEU A 113 -0.89 7.17 -9.06
C LEU A 113 -1.87 7.42 -7.91
N ASP A 114 -1.34 7.72 -6.73
CA ASP A 114 -2.08 8.03 -5.49
C ASP A 114 -1.88 9.51 -5.10
N ALA A 115 -2.20 10.43 -6.03
CA ALA A 115 -1.93 11.86 -5.87
C ALA A 115 -2.67 12.49 -4.68
N ASP A 116 -3.85 12.00 -4.34
CA ASP A 116 -4.62 12.42 -3.17
C ASP A 116 -4.22 11.67 -1.88
N LYS A 117 -3.29 10.72 -1.97
CA LYS A 117 -2.76 9.91 -0.86
C LYS A 117 -3.82 9.11 -0.10
N ALA A 118 -4.95 8.81 -0.75
CA ALA A 118 -6.04 8.06 -0.13
C ALA A 118 -5.62 6.65 0.24
N VAL A 119 -4.92 5.95 -0.65
CA VAL A 119 -4.40 4.60 -0.40
C VAL A 119 -3.27 4.63 0.62
N THR A 120 -2.34 5.58 0.49
CA THR A 120 -1.21 5.75 1.42
C THR A 120 -1.70 5.94 2.86
N ARG A 121 -2.76 6.73 3.07
CA ARG A 121 -3.36 6.91 4.41
C ARG A 121 -4.00 5.63 4.94
N GLN A 122 -4.65 4.83 4.08
CA GLN A 122 -5.23 3.53 4.50
C GLN A 122 -4.17 2.57 5.01
N TYR A 123 -2.97 2.60 4.41
CA TYR A 123 -1.88 1.70 4.78
C TYR A 123 -1.08 2.18 6.00
N ASP A 124 -1.20 3.44 6.42
CA ASP A 124 -0.53 4.04 7.59
C ASP A 124 0.96 3.67 7.70
N LEU A 125 1.70 3.98 6.65
CA LEU A 125 3.04 3.44 6.44
C LEU A 125 4.12 4.06 7.33
N GLY A 126 3.95 5.31 7.75
CA GLY A 126 4.82 6.05 8.68
C GLY A 126 6.21 6.43 8.16
N ALA A 127 6.65 5.89 7.01
CA ALA A 127 7.97 6.18 6.41
C ALA A 127 7.97 5.96 4.90
N MET A 128 8.97 6.53 4.21
CA MET A 128 9.21 6.37 2.77
C MET A 128 10.67 5.96 2.48
N PRO A 129 10.89 5.00 1.55
CA PRO A 129 9.88 4.15 0.95
C PRO A 129 9.20 3.25 1.98
N ALA A 130 8.07 2.68 1.60
CA ALA A 130 7.47 1.59 2.37
C ALA A 130 7.10 0.45 1.42
N THR A 131 7.38 -0.77 1.84
CA THR A 131 7.15 -1.97 1.03
C THR A 131 6.31 -2.97 1.81
N VAL A 132 5.20 -3.39 1.19
CA VAL A 132 4.24 -4.34 1.75
C VAL A 132 4.24 -5.59 0.89
N LEU A 133 4.42 -6.77 1.49
CA LEU A 133 4.24 -8.05 0.81
C LEU A 133 2.90 -8.66 1.23
N VAL A 134 2.15 -9.07 0.23
CA VAL A 134 0.80 -9.63 0.37
C VAL A 134 0.82 -11.04 -0.22
N ASP A 135 0.25 -12.00 0.49
CA ASP A 135 0.15 -13.39 0.04
C ASP A 135 -0.98 -13.58 -1.00
N ARG A 136 -1.11 -14.83 -1.49
CA ARG A 136 -2.11 -15.21 -2.50
C ARG A 136 -3.55 -15.02 -2.02
N ASP A 137 -3.78 -15.09 -0.70
CA ASP A 137 -5.08 -14.84 -0.06
C ASP A 137 -5.33 -13.34 0.19
N GLY A 138 -4.35 -12.48 -0.14
CA GLY A 138 -4.40 -11.04 0.01
C GLY A 138 -4.26 -10.58 1.46
N ARG A 139 -3.52 -11.33 2.27
CA ARG A 139 -3.14 -10.93 3.63
C ARG A 139 -1.77 -10.28 3.61
N VAL A 140 -1.61 -9.22 4.39
CA VAL A 140 -0.30 -8.61 4.61
C VAL A 140 0.57 -9.59 5.39
N ARG A 141 1.73 -9.94 4.83
CA ARG A 141 2.68 -10.86 5.47
C ARG A 141 3.90 -10.11 6.03
N TYR A 142 4.37 -9.12 5.30
CA TYR A 142 5.53 -8.33 5.67
C TYR A 142 5.32 -6.86 5.37
N LEU A 143 5.87 -6.00 6.24
CA LEU A 143 5.84 -4.55 6.08
C LEU A 143 7.23 -3.99 6.42
N HIS A 144 7.86 -3.34 5.46
CA HIS A 144 9.13 -2.66 5.62
C HIS A 144 8.94 -1.16 5.54
N ARG A 145 9.56 -0.43 6.46
CA ARG A 145 9.54 1.04 6.52
C ARG A 145 10.93 1.58 6.34
N GLY A 146 11.13 2.41 5.30
CA GLY A 146 12.43 2.88 4.87
C GLY A 146 13.20 1.82 4.06
N TYR A 147 14.28 2.28 3.42
CA TYR A 147 15.18 1.43 2.66
C TYR A 147 16.63 1.69 3.09
N ARG A 148 17.38 0.63 3.24
CA ARG A 148 18.85 0.60 3.41
C ARG A 148 19.40 -0.51 2.53
N GLU A 149 20.61 -0.35 2.04
CA GLU A 149 21.32 -1.40 1.30
C GLU A 149 21.30 -2.73 2.07
N GLY A 150 20.96 -3.82 1.38
CA GLY A 150 20.74 -5.15 1.97
C GLY A 150 19.28 -5.46 2.34
N THR A 151 18.38 -4.46 2.38
CA THR A 151 16.95 -4.71 2.62
C THR A 151 16.32 -5.58 1.53
N GLU A 152 16.80 -5.46 0.29
CA GLU A 152 16.36 -6.25 -0.86
C GLU A 152 16.58 -7.76 -0.69
N GLU A 153 17.58 -8.18 0.09
CA GLU A 153 17.80 -9.60 0.42
C GLU A 153 16.65 -10.15 1.28
N ALA A 154 16.11 -9.34 2.19
CA ALA A 154 14.93 -9.71 2.97
C ALA A 154 13.71 -9.83 2.06
N TYR A 155 13.50 -8.89 1.14
CA TYR A 155 12.42 -8.97 0.15
C TYR A 155 12.50 -10.27 -0.64
N GLU A 156 13.66 -10.60 -1.16
CA GLU A 156 13.84 -11.80 -1.97
C GLU A 156 13.56 -13.09 -1.19
N ARG A 157 14.04 -13.20 0.06
CA ARG A 157 13.74 -14.36 0.92
C ARG A 157 12.24 -14.50 1.15
N GLN A 158 11.56 -13.42 1.49
CA GLN A 158 10.13 -13.38 1.78
C GLN A 158 9.28 -13.66 0.53
N ILE A 159 9.64 -13.11 -0.63
CA ILE A 159 9.00 -13.44 -1.92
C ILE A 159 9.11 -14.95 -2.19
N ARG A 160 10.29 -15.52 -2.04
CA ARG A 160 10.50 -16.96 -2.25
C ARG A 160 9.72 -17.84 -1.27
N GLU A 161 9.54 -17.39 -0.03
CA GLU A 161 8.71 -18.06 0.96
C GLU A 161 7.26 -18.07 0.51
N LEU A 162 6.68 -16.90 0.21
CA LEU A 162 5.29 -16.75 -0.21
C LEU A 162 4.96 -17.44 -1.53
N LEU A 163 5.91 -17.52 -2.45
CA LEU A 163 5.73 -18.21 -3.74
C LEU A 163 5.64 -19.74 -3.60
N LYS A 164 6.09 -20.31 -2.47
CA LYS A 164 6.02 -21.75 -2.20
C LYS A 164 4.73 -22.18 -1.50
N GLU A 165 3.98 -21.24 -0.93
CA GLU A 165 2.66 -21.46 -0.34
C GLU A 165 1.60 -21.62 -1.42
#